data_a6af57baaacb6c0a29afe0e6c13eab4b
#
_entry.id   a6af57baaacb6c0a29afe0e6c13eab4b
#
_cell.length_a   1.000
_cell.length_b   1.000
_cell.length_c   1.000
_cell.angle_alpha   90.00
_cell.angle_beta   90.00
_cell.angle_gamma   90.00
#
_symmetry.space_group_name_H-M   'P 1'
#
loop_
_entity.id
_entity.type
_entity.pdbx_description
1 polymer ?
#
loop_
_entity_poly.entity_id
_entity_poly.type
_entity_poly.pdbx_seq_one_letter_code
_entity_poly.pdbx_strand_id
1 'polypeptide(L)'
;MVKVNQNYLKLPGSYLFSEVARRIAAHSAAHPEAKIIKLSIGDVTRPLVPAVVEAMHKAVDEQGTYEGFHGYGPEQGYPFLREAIAQFDYQKRGVDIQPQEIFISDGAKSDCGNIGDIFDVDNVVAVCDPVYPVYVDTNAMAGRAGDFMPELGRWSRLVYMPCVESNGFMPEPPKEKVDIIYLCFPNNPTGSMATREQLKMWVDYANKNGSIILYDSAYEAFISDPDIPHTIFEIEGARTCAIEFRSFSKTAGFTGTRCAYTVVPMELERDGAKLNTMWNRRQTTKFNGVPYIVQRGAEAVYTPEGRRQIMESIAYYQNNAKVIREGLTTAGLECFGGVNAPYIWIKTPNGMPSWDFFDLVLAKANVATTPGVGFGPSGEGFARLTAFGDAEATKEAVERVKAIL
;
A
#
# COMPACT_ATOMS: atom_id res chain seq x y z
N MET A 1 -30.21 22.49 13.27
CA MET A 1 -29.83 22.01 11.93
C MET A 1 -28.49 21.27 12.04
N VAL A 2 -28.38 20.06 11.53
CA VAL A 2 -27.11 19.29 11.56
C VAL A 2 -26.06 19.99 10.69
N LYS A 3 -24.82 20.07 11.17
CA LYS A 3 -23.68 20.57 10.40
C LYS A 3 -22.86 19.38 9.90
N VAL A 4 -22.51 19.38 8.63
CA VAL A 4 -21.62 18.37 8.04
C VAL A 4 -20.16 18.73 8.32
N ASN A 5 -19.26 17.75 8.24
CA ASN A 5 -17.83 17.98 8.33
C ASN A 5 -17.35 18.77 7.09
N GLN A 6 -16.99 20.03 7.30
CA GLN A 6 -16.61 20.95 6.22
C GLN A 6 -15.32 20.53 5.49
N ASN A 7 -14.47 19.70 6.11
CA ASN A 7 -13.24 19.23 5.49
C ASN A 7 -13.52 18.33 4.27
N TYR A 8 -14.64 17.58 4.27
CA TYR A 8 -15.04 16.78 3.12
C TYR A 8 -15.38 17.62 1.89
N LEU A 9 -15.85 18.84 2.09
CA LEU A 9 -16.21 19.77 0.99
C LEU A 9 -14.98 20.40 0.33
N LYS A 10 -13.80 20.28 0.95
CA LYS A 10 -12.53 20.78 0.43
C LYS A 10 -11.83 19.76 -0.49
N LEU A 11 -12.26 18.50 -0.48
CA LEU A 11 -11.63 17.46 -1.31
C LEU A 11 -11.83 17.76 -2.79
N PRO A 12 -10.80 17.57 -3.65
CA PRO A 12 -10.95 17.66 -5.10
C PRO A 12 -12.06 16.75 -5.61
N GLY A 13 -12.82 17.22 -6.60
CA GLY A 13 -14.03 16.54 -7.08
C GLY A 13 -13.82 15.19 -7.79
N SER A 14 -12.57 14.81 -8.11
CA SER A 14 -12.24 13.52 -8.72
C SER A 14 -11.08 12.84 -8.01
N TYR A 15 -11.31 11.57 -7.66
CA TYR A 15 -10.25 10.68 -7.19
C TYR A 15 -9.53 10.07 -8.41
N LEU A 16 -8.19 10.02 -8.40
CA LEU A 16 -7.36 9.55 -9.51
C LEU A 16 -7.91 8.29 -10.20
N PHE A 17 -8.16 7.24 -9.41
CA PHE A 17 -8.57 5.94 -9.97
C PHE A 17 -9.97 5.96 -10.57
N SER A 18 -10.85 6.86 -10.10
CA SER A 18 -12.18 7.06 -10.68
C SER A 18 -12.09 7.72 -12.06
N GLU A 19 -11.19 8.70 -12.24
CA GLU A 19 -10.97 9.35 -13.53
C GLU A 19 -10.34 8.38 -14.55
N VAL A 20 -9.34 7.59 -14.14
CA VAL A 20 -8.77 6.51 -14.97
C VAL A 20 -9.86 5.53 -15.42
N ALA A 21 -10.69 5.07 -14.48
CA ALA A 21 -11.79 4.15 -14.80
C ALA A 21 -12.81 4.77 -15.77
N ARG A 22 -13.15 6.05 -15.58
CA ARG A 22 -14.06 6.78 -16.46
C ARG A 22 -13.52 6.86 -17.90
N ARG A 23 -12.23 7.20 -18.08
CA ARG A 23 -11.61 7.28 -19.42
C ARG A 23 -11.54 5.91 -20.09
N ILE A 24 -11.17 4.85 -19.35
CA ILE A 24 -11.18 3.47 -19.87
C ILE A 24 -12.59 3.07 -20.31
N ALA A 25 -13.62 3.36 -19.50
CA ALA A 25 -15.01 3.05 -19.84
C ALA A 25 -15.48 3.80 -21.11
N ALA A 26 -15.12 5.09 -21.23
CA ALA A 26 -15.43 5.87 -22.41
C ALA A 26 -14.76 5.31 -23.68
N HIS A 27 -13.48 4.91 -23.60
CA HIS A 27 -12.76 4.28 -24.70
C HIS A 27 -13.38 2.93 -25.08
N SER A 28 -13.73 2.07 -24.09
CA SER A 28 -14.42 0.81 -24.35
C SER A 28 -15.77 0.99 -25.04
N ALA A 29 -16.53 2.01 -24.67
CA ALA A 29 -17.81 2.31 -25.27
C ALA A 29 -17.68 2.78 -26.74
N ALA A 30 -16.62 3.55 -27.03
CA ALA A 30 -16.31 4.03 -28.37
C ALA A 30 -15.69 2.96 -29.29
N HIS A 31 -15.04 1.95 -28.70
CA HIS A 31 -14.33 0.87 -29.40
C HIS A 31 -14.70 -0.50 -28.79
N PRO A 32 -15.93 -1.01 -29.02
CA PRO A 32 -16.40 -2.25 -28.40
C PRO A 32 -15.58 -3.50 -28.77
N GLU A 33 -14.91 -3.48 -29.91
CA GLU A 33 -14.03 -4.56 -30.40
C GLU A 33 -12.64 -4.53 -29.76
N ALA A 34 -12.24 -3.43 -29.12
CA ALA A 34 -10.91 -3.24 -28.58
C ALA A 34 -10.70 -4.05 -27.30
N LYS A 35 -9.73 -4.95 -27.31
CA LYS A 35 -9.28 -5.67 -26.12
C LYS A 35 -8.32 -4.76 -25.33
N ILE A 36 -8.83 -4.08 -24.31
CA ILE A 36 -8.01 -3.23 -23.43
C ILE A 36 -7.28 -4.09 -22.40
N ILE A 37 -5.95 -3.95 -22.34
CA ILE A 37 -5.10 -4.56 -21.33
C ILE A 37 -4.82 -3.52 -20.24
N LYS A 38 -5.20 -3.83 -18.99
CA LYS A 38 -5.14 -2.89 -17.87
C LYS A 38 -3.87 -3.11 -17.07
N LEU A 39 -2.80 -2.37 -17.35
CA LEU A 39 -1.60 -2.28 -16.50
C LEU A 39 -1.72 -1.14 -15.43
N SER A 40 -2.92 -0.56 -15.29
CA SER A 40 -3.24 0.49 -14.31
C SER A 40 -3.70 -0.05 -12.96
N ILE A 41 -4.15 -1.30 -12.89
CA ILE A 41 -4.85 -1.86 -11.74
C ILE A 41 -3.87 -2.23 -10.63
N GLY A 42 -4.07 -1.66 -9.44
CA GLY A 42 -3.37 -2.08 -8.24
C GLY A 42 -4.04 -3.26 -7.54
N ASP A 43 -4.74 -4.13 -8.28
CA ASP A 43 -5.41 -5.32 -7.77
C ASP A 43 -4.76 -6.60 -8.31
N VAL A 44 -4.70 -7.64 -7.48
CA VAL A 44 -4.21 -8.96 -7.88
C VAL A 44 -5.25 -9.67 -8.76
N THR A 45 -4.79 -10.51 -9.69
CA THR A 45 -5.64 -11.19 -10.66
C THR A 45 -5.64 -12.71 -10.52
N ARG A 46 -4.68 -13.27 -9.79
CA ARG A 46 -4.66 -14.70 -9.51
C ARG A 46 -5.69 -15.05 -8.43
N PRO A 47 -6.35 -16.21 -8.52
CA PRO A 47 -7.24 -16.69 -7.48
C PRO A 47 -6.51 -16.92 -6.16
N LEU A 48 -7.27 -16.98 -5.06
CA LEU A 48 -6.75 -17.47 -3.79
C LEU A 48 -6.13 -18.86 -3.96
N VAL A 49 -5.00 -19.07 -3.27
CA VAL A 49 -4.31 -20.35 -3.35
C VAL A 49 -5.11 -21.49 -2.68
N PRO A 50 -4.97 -22.74 -3.14
CA PRO A 50 -5.77 -23.87 -2.64
C PRO A 50 -5.74 -24.03 -1.12
N ALA A 51 -4.58 -23.88 -0.47
CA ALA A 51 -4.48 -24.00 1.00
C ALA A 51 -5.35 -22.97 1.75
N VAL A 52 -5.44 -21.75 1.22
CA VAL A 52 -6.31 -20.69 1.79
C VAL A 52 -7.78 -21.04 1.60
N VAL A 53 -8.15 -21.46 0.38
CA VAL A 53 -9.54 -21.85 0.05
C VAL A 53 -10.00 -23.02 0.92
N GLU A 54 -9.17 -24.05 1.08
CA GLU A 54 -9.47 -25.22 1.91
C GLU A 54 -9.65 -24.82 3.39
N ALA A 55 -8.79 -23.96 3.92
CA ALA A 55 -8.92 -23.47 5.29
C ALA A 55 -10.22 -22.67 5.50
N MET A 56 -10.61 -21.84 4.53
CA MET A 56 -11.89 -21.12 4.58
C MET A 56 -13.10 -22.05 4.51
N HIS A 57 -13.08 -23.06 3.64
CA HIS A 57 -14.15 -24.07 3.57
C HIS A 57 -14.31 -24.80 4.91
N LYS A 58 -13.21 -25.27 5.49
CA LYS A 58 -13.23 -25.91 6.80
C LYS A 58 -13.83 -24.99 7.88
N ALA A 59 -13.44 -23.72 7.89
CA ALA A 59 -13.98 -22.75 8.84
C ALA A 59 -15.48 -22.47 8.62
N VAL A 60 -15.98 -22.55 7.38
CA VAL A 60 -17.42 -22.46 7.07
C VAL A 60 -18.15 -23.68 7.61
N ASP A 61 -17.62 -24.89 7.42
CA ASP A 61 -18.21 -26.13 7.94
C ASP A 61 -18.28 -26.13 9.47
N GLU A 62 -17.23 -25.64 10.14
CA GLU A 62 -17.20 -25.45 11.60
C GLU A 62 -18.34 -24.55 12.08
N GLN A 63 -18.59 -23.42 11.40
CA GLN A 63 -19.67 -22.48 11.73
C GLN A 63 -21.07 -23.11 11.61
N GLY A 64 -21.21 -24.17 10.86
CA GLY A 64 -22.45 -24.91 10.69
C GLY A 64 -22.78 -25.89 11.84
N THR A 65 -21.91 -26.03 12.84
CA THR A 65 -22.07 -26.93 13.97
C THR A 65 -22.27 -26.16 15.29
N TYR A 66 -22.86 -26.78 16.28
CA TYR A 66 -23.08 -26.16 17.59
C TYR A 66 -21.73 -25.91 18.32
N GLU A 67 -20.84 -26.89 18.21
CA GLU A 67 -19.52 -26.87 18.87
C GLU A 67 -18.53 -25.93 18.16
N GLY A 68 -18.68 -25.78 16.85
CA GLY A 68 -17.77 -24.99 16.03
C GLY A 68 -18.25 -23.55 15.73
N PHE A 69 -19.45 -23.19 16.22
CA PHE A 69 -19.98 -21.84 16.01
C PHE A 69 -19.16 -20.77 16.75
N HIS A 70 -18.75 -19.77 16.01
CA HIS A 70 -18.06 -18.60 16.54
C HIS A 70 -18.92 -17.35 16.37
N GLY A 71 -19.33 -16.73 17.49
CA GLY A 71 -19.97 -15.42 17.51
C GLY A 71 -18.96 -14.28 17.31
N TYR A 72 -19.19 -13.13 17.96
CA TYR A 72 -18.22 -12.06 17.95
C TYR A 72 -16.86 -12.52 18.50
N GLY A 73 -15.83 -12.43 17.68
CA GLY A 73 -14.47 -12.71 18.10
C GLY A 73 -13.80 -11.52 18.81
N PRO A 74 -12.54 -11.69 19.25
CA PRO A 74 -11.75 -10.57 19.76
C PRO A 74 -11.58 -9.49 18.67
N GLU A 75 -11.84 -8.24 19.00
CA GLU A 75 -11.73 -7.11 18.06
C GLU A 75 -10.30 -6.92 17.54
N GLN A 76 -9.30 -7.38 18.30
CA GLN A 76 -7.88 -7.35 17.92
C GLN A 76 -7.51 -8.49 16.96
N GLY A 77 -8.39 -9.43 16.73
CA GLY A 77 -8.16 -10.67 15.99
C GLY A 77 -7.89 -11.89 16.86
N TYR A 78 -8.13 -13.06 16.31
CA TYR A 78 -7.95 -14.33 17.02
C TYR A 78 -6.48 -14.61 17.36
N PRO A 79 -6.19 -15.21 18.53
CA PRO A 79 -4.83 -15.54 18.95
C PRO A 79 -4.05 -16.35 17.91
N PHE A 80 -4.68 -17.36 17.28
CA PHE A 80 -4.02 -18.24 16.32
C PHE A 80 -3.37 -17.45 15.16
N LEU A 81 -4.04 -16.41 14.65
CA LEU A 81 -3.49 -15.60 13.55
C LEU A 81 -2.43 -14.60 14.06
N ARG A 82 -2.68 -13.96 15.20
CA ARG A 82 -1.74 -13.00 15.79
C ARG A 82 -0.42 -13.68 16.19
N GLU A 83 -0.48 -14.90 16.73
CA GLU A 83 0.68 -15.74 17.07
C GLU A 83 1.44 -16.17 15.80
N ALA A 84 0.72 -16.60 14.74
CA ALA A 84 1.34 -16.96 13.47
C ALA A 84 2.07 -15.75 12.85
N ILE A 85 1.45 -14.56 12.82
CA ILE A 85 2.06 -13.33 12.33
C ILE A 85 3.31 -13.00 13.15
N ALA A 86 3.22 -12.96 14.48
CA ALA A 86 4.37 -12.67 15.37
C ALA A 86 5.54 -13.62 15.09
N GLN A 87 5.25 -14.91 14.98
CA GLN A 87 6.26 -15.94 14.75
C GLN A 87 6.91 -15.83 13.37
N PHE A 88 6.10 -15.74 12.30
CA PHE A 88 6.59 -15.91 10.94
C PHE A 88 7.06 -14.61 10.27
N ASP A 89 6.41 -13.49 10.57
CA ASP A 89 6.75 -12.22 9.92
C ASP A 89 7.80 -11.42 10.71
N TYR A 90 7.96 -11.69 12.02
CA TYR A 90 8.86 -10.94 12.90
C TYR A 90 9.90 -11.82 13.61
N GLN A 91 9.50 -12.73 14.49
CA GLN A 91 10.43 -13.46 15.37
C GLN A 91 11.42 -14.33 14.58
N LYS A 92 11.01 -14.94 13.46
CA LYS A 92 11.91 -15.67 12.56
C LYS A 92 12.98 -14.78 11.90
N ARG A 93 12.78 -13.46 11.91
CA ARG A 93 13.74 -12.45 11.44
C ARG A 93 14.54 -11.84 12.58
N GLY A 94 14.40 -12.36 13.79
CA GLY A 94 15.06 -11.82 14.98
C GLY A 94 14.42 -10.55 15.55
N VAL A 95 13.20 -10.23 15.13
CA VAL A 95 12.47 -9.05 15.59
C VAL A 95 11.47 -9.44 16.68
N ASP A 96 11.57 -8.81 17.85
CA ASP A 96 10.74 -9.10 19.02
C ASP A 96 9.40 -8.33 18.96
N ILE A 97 8.48 -8.82 18.12
CA ILE A 97 7.06 -8.39 18.11
C ILE A 97 6.22 -9.48 18.78
N GLN A 98 5.38 -9.07 19.71
CA GLN A 98 4.50 -9.95 20.46
C GLN A 98 3.08 -9.94 19.89
N PRO A 99 2.29 -11.02 20.04
CA PRO A 99 0.90 -11.07 19.54
C PRO A 99 0.02 -9.92 20.02
N GLN A 100 0.27 -9.37 21.24
CA GLN A 100 -0.48 -8.25 21.82
C GLN A 100 -0.22 -6.90 21.11
N GLU A 101 0.82 -6.83 20.30
CA GLU A 101 1.17 -5.65 19.51
C GLU A 101 0.53 -5.67 18.11
N ILE A 102 -0.13 -6.78 17.76
CA ILE A 102 -0.72 -7.04 16.43
C ILE A 102 -2.24 -6.90 16.49
N PHE A 103 -2.80 -6.11 15.60
CA PHE A 103 -4.24 -5.86 15.46
C PHE A 103 -4.69 -6.23 14.05
N ILE A 104 -5.51 -7.27 13.94
CA ILE A 104 -6.06 -7.75 12.66
C ILE A 104 -7.14 -6.79 12.19
N SER A 105 -7.14 -6.45 10.91
CA SER A 105 -8.06 -5.50 10.28
C SER A 105 -8.58 -5.99 8.93
N ASP A 106 -9.53 -5.24 8.37
CA ASP A 106 -10.15 -5.51 7.08
C ASP A 106 -9.39 -4.92 5.88
N GLY A 107 -8.17 -4.43 6.10
CA GLY A 107 -7.30 -3.93 5.04
C GLY A 107 -6.40 -2.76 5.47
N ALA A 108 -5.17 -2.71 4.96
CA ALA A 108 -4.22 -1.64 5.25
C ALA A 108 -4.77 -0.25 4.89
N LYS A 109 -5.63 -0.13 3.87
CA LYS A 109 -6.31 1.14 3.54
C LYS A 109 -7.16 1.64 4.70
N SER A 110 -7.93 0.76 5.35
CA SER A 110 -8.73 1.10 6.53
C SER A 110 -7.83 1.48 7.70
N ASP A 111 -6.73 0.76 7.91
CA ASP A 111 -5.79 1.06 8.98
C ASP A 111 -5.13 2.43 8.78
N CYS A 112 -4.59 2.70 7.59
CA CYS A 112 -4.00 3.99 7.25
C CYS A 112 -4.99 5.17 7.39
N GLY A 113 -6.27 4.92 7.08
CA GLY A 113 -7.32 5.92 7.23
C GLY A 113 -7.74 6.14 8.68
N ASN A 114 -7.79 5.07 9.45
CA ASN A 114 -8.34 5.07 10.80
C ASN A 114 -7.30 5.41 11.89
N ILE A 115 -6.01 5.17 11.65
CA ILE A 115 -4.96 5.42 12.65
C ILE A 115 -4.93 6.90 13.06
N GLY A 116 -5.35 7.80 12.19
CA GLY A 116 -5.48 9.21 12.48
C GLY A 116 -6.47 9.55 13.60
N ASP A 117 -7.37 8.62 13.96
CA ASP A 117 -8.32 8.82 15.08
C ASP A 117 -7.62 8.97 16.44
N ILE A 118 -6.40 8.43 16.59
CA ILE A 118 -5.65 8.53 17.86
C ILE A 118 -4.67 9.71 17.90
N PHE A 119 -4.65 10.56 16.88
CA PHE A 119 -3.77 11.72 16.79
C PHE A 119 -4.59 13.03 16.69
N ASP A 120 -4.11 14.07 17.35
CA ASP A 120 -4.72 15.39 17.31
C ASP A 120 -4.69 16.01 15.89
N VAL A 121 -5.62 16.93 15.63
CA VAL A 121 -5.75 17.62 14.35
C VAL A 121 -4.65 18.66 14.10
N ASP A 122 -3.96 19.10 15.14
CA ASP A 122 -2.89 20.11 15.04
C ASP A 122 -1.53 19.51 14.66
N ASN A 123 -1.40 18.17 14.63
CA ASN A 123 -0.16 17.51 14.20
C ASN A 123 0.22 17.88 12.75
N VAL A 124 1.49 18.19 12.55
CA VAL A 124 2.08 18.42 11.23
C VAL A 124 2.40 17.08 10.57
N VAL A 125 1.82 16.87 9.40
CA VAL A 125 1.92 15.59 8.67
C VAL A 125 2.83 15.73 7.47
N ALA A 126 3.81 14.83 7.34
CA ALA A 126 4.68 14.71 6.17
C ALA A 126 4.28 13.48 5.31
N VAL A 127 4.22 13.69 4.00
CA VAL A 127 3.95 12.67 2.99
C VAL A 127 4.97 12.76 1.85
N CYS A 128 5.23 11.65 1.20
CA CYS A 128 6.02 11.64 -0.04
C CYS A 128 5.29 12.40 -1.16
N ASP A 129 6.02 12.80 -2.20
CA ASP A 129 5.45 13.31 -3.44
C ASP A 129 6.30 12.77 -4.62
N PRO A 130 5.80 11.84 -5.45
CA PRO A 130 4.42 11.30 -5.48
C PRO A 130 4.10 10.37 -4.29
N VAL A 131 2.80 10.19 -4.01
CA VAL A 131 2.32 9.45 -2.84
C VAL A 131 1.03 8.67 -3.14
N TYR A 132 0.77 7.60 -2.37
CA TYR A 132 -0.53 6.95 -2.37
C TYR A 132 -1.60 7.90 -1.81
N PRO A 133 -2.64 8.29 -2.58
CA PRO A 133 -3.54 9.38 -2.24
C PRO A 133 -4.25 9.25 -0.88
N VAL A 134 -4.42 8.01 -0.39
CA VAL A 134 -5.13 7.74 0.87
C VAL A 134 -4.50 8.49 2.05
N TYR A 135 -3.17 8.61 2.12
CA TYR A 135 -2.51 9.30 3.22
C TYR A 135 -2.81 10.80 3.23
N VAL A 136 -2.94 11.41 2.05
CA VAL A 136 -3.32 12.82 1.88
C VAL A 136 -4.80 13.01 2.24
N ASP A 137 -5.68 12.22 1.60
CA ASP A 137 -7.13 12.38 1.70
C ASP A 137 -7.64 12.14 3.13
N THR A 138 -7.11 11.15 3.84
CA THR A 138 -7.52 10.87 5.23
C THR A 138 -7.14 12.01 6.17
N ASN A 139 -6.00 12.64 5.98
CA ASN A 139 -5.60 13.82 6.76
C ASN A 139 -6.38 15.06 6.37
N ALA A 140 -6.77 15.21 5.09
CA ALA A 140 -7.67 16.26 4.65
C ALA A 140 -9.07 16.10 5.28
N MET A 141 -9.64 14.90 5.24
CA MET A 141 -10.94 14.58 5.89
C MET A 141 -10.93 14.85 7.40
N ALA A 142 -9.80 14.58 8.06
CA ALA A 142 -9.60 14.83 9.49
C ALA A 142 -9.33 16.30 9.84
N GLY A 143 -9.08 17.17 8.86
CA GLY A 143 -8.79 18.60 9.06
C GLY A 143 -7.32 18.95 9.28
N ARG A 144 -6.38 17.99 9.15
CA ARG A 144 -4.94 18.22 9.32
C ARG A 144 -4.29 18.89 8.11
N ALA A 145 -4.88 18.74 6.91
CA ALA A 145 -4.26 19.17 5.66
C ALA A 145 -4.40 20.68 5.34
N GLY A 146 -5.29 21.39 6.01
CA GLY A 146 -5.56 22.81 5.72
C GLY A 146 -6.47 22.99 4.51
N ASP A 147 -6.08 23.88 3.59
CA ASP A 147 -6.81 24.16 2.35
C ASP A 147 -6.08 23.61 1.14
N PHE A 148 -6.85 23.12 0.17
CA PHE A 148 -6.27 22.66 -1.10
C PHE A 148 -5.88 23.87 -1.96
N MET A 149 -4.67 23.87 -2.52
CA MET A 149 -4.10 24.88 -3.41
C MET A 149 -4.07 24.33 -4.83
N PRO A 150 -5.09 24.59 -5.68
CA PRO A 150 -5.21 23.96 -7.00
C PRO A 150 -4.02 24.22 -7.92
N GLU A 151 -3.44 25.44 -7.84
CA GLU A 151 -2.29 25.86 -8.65
C GLU A 151 -1.01 25.08 -8.36
N LEU A 152 -0.89 24.50 -7.14
CA LEU A 152 0.25 23.69 -6.73
C LEU A 152 -0.07 22.19 -6.70
N GLY A 153 -1.36 21.83 -6.79
CA GLY A 153 -1.85 20.45 -6.61
C GLY A 153 -1.55 19.89 -5.21
N ARG A 154 -1.50 20.75 -4.18
CA ARG A 154 -1.05 20.41 -2.81
C ARG A 154 -1.97 21.02 -1.75
N TRP A 155 -1.91 20.43 -0.56
CA TRP A 155 -2.58 20.97 0.63
C TRP A 155 -1.64 21.86 1.45
N SER A 156 -2.16 22.97 1.99
CA SER A 156 -1.37 24.06 2.57
C SER A 156 -0.66 23.68 3.90
N ARG A 157 -1.14 22.67 4.63
CA ARG A 157 -0.57 22.25 5.92
C ARG A 157 0.19 20.93 5.88
N LEU A 158 0.21 20.23 4.74
CA LEU A 158 1.00 19.02 4.58
C LEU A 158 2.42 19.38 4.15
N VAL A 159 3.39 18.71 4.73
CA VAL A 159 4.81 18.75 4.31
C VAL A 159 5.03 17.67 3.26
N TYR A 160 5.39 18.09 2.05
CA TYR A 160 5.64 17.19 0.94
C TYR A 160 7.13 16.90 0.81
N MET A 161 7.49 15.62 0.84
CA MET A 161 8.87 15.13 0.71
C MET A 161 9.09 14.66 -0.72
N PRO A 162 9.89 15.38 -1.55
CA PRO A 162 10.07 15.03 -2.95
C PRO A 162 10.70 13.64 -3.12
N CYS A 163 10.06 12.79 -3.92
CA CYS A 163 10.60 11.50 -4.38
C CYS A 163 10.77 11.59 -5.88
N VAL A 164 11.92 12.12 -6.30
CA VAL A 164 12.23 12.47 -7.68
C VAL A 164 13.43 11.67 -8.20
N GLU A 165 13.65 11.69 -9.51
CA GLU A 165 14.73 10.95 -10.15
C GLU A 165 16.11 11.27 -9.54
N SER A 166 16.40 12.54 -9.27
CA SER A 166 17.69 12.98 -8.73
C SER A 166 18.03 12.43 -7.33
N ASN A 167 17.04 11.98 -6.56
CA ASN A 167 17.25 11.34 -5.27
C ASN A 167 16.87 9.83 -5.28
N GLY A 168 16.75 9.23 -6.46
CA GLY A 168 16.37 7.81 -6.63
C GLY A 168 14.95 7.49 -6.14
N PHE A 169 14.06 8.47 -6.15
CA PHE A 169 12.69 8.40 -5.60
C PHE A 169 12.67 8.06 -4.11
N MET A 170 13.71 8.45 -3.39
CA MET A 170 13.86 8.23 -1.96
C MET A 170 13.72 9.55 -1.21
N PRO A 171 12.71 9.71 -0.32
CA PRO A 171 12.54 10.94 0.42
C PRO A 171 13.65 11.13 1.47
N GLU A 172 14.01 12.39 1.72
CA GLU A 172 14.84 12.78 2.84
C GLU A 172 14.00 13.39 3.96
N PRO A 173 14.44 13.27 5.23
CA PRO A 173 13.77 13.92 6.34
C PRO A 173 13.68 15.44 6.13
N PRO A 174 12.51 16.04 6.38
CA PRO A 174 12.36 17.49 6.25
C PRO A 174 13.23 18.24 7.25
N LYS A 175 13.61 19.48 6.91
CA LYS A 175 14.42 20.34 7.79
C LYS A 175 13.64 20.80 9.01
N GLU A 176 12.36 21.10 8.81
CA GLU A 176 11.40 21.42 9.87
C GLU A 176 10.96 20.17 10.63
N LYS A 177 10.59 20.37 11.89
CA LYS A 177 9.98 19.30 12.69
C LYS A 177 8.59 18.98 12.13
N VAL A 178 8.32 17.68 11.94
CA VAL A 178 7.01 17.13 11.63
C VAL A 178 6.61 16.11 12.70
N ASP A 179 5.32 15.90 12.91
CA ASP A 179 4.82 15.04 13.99
C ASP A 179 4.48 13.63 13.47
N ILE A 180 3.88 13.53 12.29
CA ILE A 180 3.46 12.28 11.66
C ILE A 180 4.12 12.16 10.28
N ILE A 181 4.74 11.01 10.01
CA ILE A 181 5.47 10.75 8.77
C ILE A 181 4.92 9.50 8.12
N TYR A 182 4.34 9.61 6.93
CA TYR A 182 3.95 8.44 6.14
C TYR A 182 5.09 8.00 5.23
N LEU A 183 5.53 6.76 5.39
CA LEU A 183 6.49 6.08 4.51
C LEU A 183 5.87 4.80 3.98
N CYS A 184 6.09 4.49 2.70
CA CYS A 184 5.63 3.26 2.06
C CYS A 184 6.78 2.60 1.33
N PHE A 185 7.19 1.40 1.77
CA PHE A 185 8.23 0.60 1.13
C PHE A 185 7.91 -0.90 1.20
N PRO A 186 7.94 -1.61 0.05
CA PRO A 186 8.10 -1.11 -1.34
C PRO A 186 7.10 -0.03 -1.69
N ASN A 187 7.55 1.01 -2.42
CA ASN A 187 6.74 2.21 -2.63
C ASN A 187 5.66 2.01 -3.70
N ASN A 188 4.48 2.53 -3.41
CA ASN A 188 3.44 2.84 -4.36
C ASN A 188 3.34 4.37 -4.49
N PRO A 189 3.69 5.01 -5.65
CA PRO A 189 3.68 4.42 -7.00
C PRO A 189 5.05 4.02 -7.58
N THR A 190 6.17 4.48 -7.03
CA THR A 190 7.48 4.48 -7.72
C THR A 190 8.18 3.12 -7.76
N GLY A 191 7.77 2.18 -6.90
CA GLY A 191 8.47 0.90 -6.74
C GLY A 191 9.84 1.00 -6.08
N SER A 192 10.18 2.17 -5.50
CA SER A 192 11.43 2.37 -4.77
C SER A 192 11.47 1.60 -3.46
N MET A 193 12.68 1.34 -2.98
CA MET A 193 12.97 0.62 -1.74
C MET A 193 13.89 1.43 -0.86
N ALA A 194 13.70 1.31 0.46
CA ALA A 194 14.60 1.90 1.43
C ALA A 194 15.67 0.88 1.88
N THR A 195 16.93 1.28 1.89
CA THR A 195 18.00 0.51 2.52
C THR A 195 17.91 0.57 4.04
N ARG A 196 18.68 -0.28 4.72
CA ARG A 196 18.77 -0.28 6.18
C ARG A 196 19.25 1.07 6.73
N GLU A 197 20.22 1.68 6.07
CA GLU A 197 20.79 2.99 6.44
C GLU A 197 19.75 4.11 6.25
N GLN A 198 18.97 4.05 5.16
CA GLN A 198 17.92 5.03 4.90
C GLN A 198 16.78 4.91 5.92
N LEU A 199 16.35 3.70 6.27
CA LEU A 199 15.38 3.51 7.35
C LEU A 199 15.93 3.95 8.71
N LYS A 200 17.21 3.72 8.99
CA LYS A 200 17.86 4.17 10.22
C LYS A 200 17.85 5.71 10.33
N MET A 201 18.14 6.41 9.23
CA MET A 201 18.04 7.86 9.17
C MET A 201 16.64 8.36 9.55
N TRP A 202 15.60 7.70 9.09
CA TRP A 202 14.20 8.02 9.43
C TRP A 202 13.86 7.74 10.89
N VAL A 203 14.30 6.59 11.41
CA VAL A 203 14.11 6.21 12.82
C VAL A 203 14.83 7.19 13.75
N ASP A 204 16.05 7.60 13.41
CA ASP A 204 16.81 8.58 14.17
C ASP A 204 16.16 9.98 14.14
N TYR A 205 15.70 10.41 12.97
CA TYR A 205 14.93 11.64 12.85
C TYR A 205 13.67 11.63 13.72
N ALA A 206 12.89 10.55 13.64
CA ALA A 206 11.63 10.43 14.37
C ALA A 206 11.86 10.42 15.89
N ASN A 207 12.83 9.65 16.37
CA ASN A 207 13.16 9.61 17.81
C ASN A 207 13.68 10.95 18.31
N LYS A 208 14.54 11.65 17.53
CA LYS A 208 15.07 12.95 17.89
C LYS A 208 13.99 14.02 18.01
N ASN A 209 12.99 13.98 17.13
CA ASN A 209 11.94 15.01 17.05
C ASN A 209 10.65 14.63 17.83
N GLY A 210 10.55 13.40 18.33
CA GLY A 210 9.32 12.86 18.94
C GLY A 210 8.24 12.55 17.91
N SER A 211 8.59 12.40 16.64
CA SER A 211 7.67 12.08 15.54
C SER A 211 7.20 10.63 15.58
N ILE A 212 6.12 10.32 14.87
CA ILE A 212 5.65 8.95 14.61
C ILE A 212 5.78 8.64 13.12
N ILE A 213 6.42 7.52 12.81
CA ILE A 213 6.45 6.95 11.45
C ILE A 213 5.26 6.00 11.30
N LEU A 214 4.41 6.27 10.32
CA LEU A 214 3.37 5.37 9.83
C LEU A 214 3.93 4.65 8.61
N TYR A 215 4.39 3.42 8.81
CA TYR A 215 5.13 2.64 7.83
C TYR A 215 4.22 1.65 7.12
N ASP A 216 3.88 1.92 5.86
CA ASP A 216 3.07 1.02 5.03
C ASP A 216 3.98 0.03 4.30
N SER A 217 3.86 -1.24 4.65
CA SER A 217 4.64 -2.36 4.10
C SER A 217 3.74 -3.38 3.39
N ALA A 218 2.69 -2.91 2.71
CA ALA A 218 1.70 -3.77 2.04
C ALA A 218 2.29 -4.63 0.90
N TYR A 219 3.49 -4.31 0.42
CA TYR A 219 4.16 -4.99 -0.68
C TYR A 219 5.42 -5.76 -0.24
N GLU A 220 5.62 -5.95 1.06
CA GLU A 220 6.80 -6.61 1.62
C GLU A 220 7.12 -7.97 1.00
N ALA A 221 6.09 -8.76 0.69
CA ALA A 221 6.26 -10.09 0.10
C ALA A 221 7.00 -10.09 -1.26
N PHE A 222 7.10 -8.94 -1.93
CA PHE A 222 7.84 -8.77 -3.18
C PHE A 222 9.33 -8.49 -3.00
N ILE A 223 9.80 -8.25 -1.77
CA ILE A 223 11.21 -8.05 -1.48
C ILE A 223 11.94 -9.38 -1.69
N SER A 224 12.88 -9.39 -2.63
CA SER A 224 13.71 -10.55 -2.96
C SER A 224 15.19 -10.34 -2.62
N ASP A 225 15.59 -9.09 -2.40
CA ASP A 225 16.94 -8.73 -2.01
C ASP A 225 17.13 -8.97 -0.50
N PRO A 226 18.10 -9.83 -0.09
CA PRO A 226 18.31 -10.17 1.32
C PRO A 226 18.84 -9.00 2.17
N ASP A 227 19.39 -7.96 1.55
CA ASP A 227 19.94 -6.80 2.25
C ASP A 227 18.88 -5.74 2.55
N ILE A 228 17.70 -5.84 1.95
CA ILE A 228 16.58 -4.92 2.18
C ILE A 228 15.75 -5.38 3.39
N PRO A 229 15.51 -4.50 4.39
CA PRO A 229 14.66 -4.83 5.52
C PRO A 229 13.21 -5.15 5.09
N HIS A 230 12.65 -6.20 5.66
CA HIS A 230 11.25 -6.60 5.45
C HIS A 230 10.27 -5.90 6.39
N THR A 231 10.77 -5.35 7.48
CA THR A 231 10.00 -4.57 8.45
C THR A 231 10.85 -3.43 8.99
N ILE A 232 10.20 -2.31 9.32
CA ILE A 232 10.89 -1.19 9.96
C ILE A 232 11.47 -1.60 11.33
N PHE A 233 10.89 -2.60 11.98
CA PHE A 233 11.33 -3.08 13.29
C PHE A 233 12.65 -3.87 13.27
N GLU A 234 13.22 -4.14 12.11
CA GLU A 234 14.62 -4.58 11.98
C GLU A 234 15.62 -3.44 12.26
N ILE A 235 15.14 -2.20 12.36
CA ILE A 235 15.96 -1.02 12.63
C ILE A 235 15.92 -0.70 14.11
N GLU A 236 17.08 -0.64 14.74
CA GLU A 236 17.19 -0.26 16.15
C GLU A 236 16.55 1.10 16.43
N GLY A 237 15.69 1.15 17.46
CA GLY A 237 14.94 2.34 17.86
C GLY A 237 13.59 2.51 17.15
N ALA A 238 13.23 1.65 16.20
CA ALA A 238 11.94 1.78 15.49
C ALA A 238 10.74 1.52 16.42
N ARG A 239 10.84 0.62 17.39
CA ARG A 239 9.76 0.31 18.34
C ARG A 239 9.28 1.50 19.16
N THR A 240 10.11 2.53 19.32
CA THR A 240 9.78 3.76 20.06
C THR A 240 9.26 4.90 19.18
N CYS A 241 9.16 4.70 17.86
CA CYS A 241 8.72 5.76 16.94
C CYS A 241 7.92 5.30 15.73
N ALA A 242 7.66 3.99 15.56
CA ALA A 242 6.97 3.49 14.35
C ALA A 242 5.73 2.66 14.66
N ILE A 243 4.72 2.78 13.78
CA ILE A 243 3.57 1.90 13.63
C ILE A 243 3.66 1.32 12.23
N GLU A 244 3.53 0.00 12.08
CA GLU A 244 3.61 -0.68 10.78
C GLU A 244 2.25 -1.21 10.33
N PHE A 245 1.94 -1.01 9.04
CA PHE A 245 0.76 -1.58 8.38
C PHE A 245 1.19 -2.67 7.40
N ARG A 246 0.56 -3.84 7.50
CA ARG A 246 0.80 -4.99 6.63
C ARG A 246 -0.51 -5.48 6.03
N SER A 247 -0.45 -6.17 4.89
CA SER A 247 -1.66 -6.58 4.19
C SER A 247 -1.52 -7.94 3.53
N PHE A 248 -2.53 -8.80 3.69
CA PHE A 248 -2.67 -10.03 2.92
C PHE A 248 -3.18 -9.76 1.49
N SER A 249 -3.65 -8.55 1.19
CA SER A 249 -4.22 -8.20 -0.12
C SER A 249 -3.27 -8.51 -1.27
N LYS A 250 -1.99 -8.09 -1.17
CA LYS A 250 -1.01 -8.27 -2.24
C LYS A 250 -0.15 -9.51 -2.05
N THR A 251 0.05 -9.91 -0.81
CA THR A 251 0.79 -11.12 -0.44
C THR A 251 0.04 -12.38 -0.86
N ALA A 252 -1.27 -12.46 -0.53
CA ALA A 252 -2.03 -13.71 -0.59
C ALA A 252 -3.36 -13.61 -1.36
N GLY A 253 -3.61 -12.51 -2.08
CA GLY A 253 -4.80 -12.36 -2.88
C GLY A 253 -6.06 -11.91 -2.12
N PHE A 254 -5.94 -11.40 -0.89
CA PHE A 254 -7.06 -11.03 -0.03
C PHE A 254 -7.69 -9.67 -0.37
N THR A 255 -7.63 -9.25 -1.63
CA THR A 255 -8.23 -7.96 -2.06
C THR A 255 -9.76 -7.95 -1.96
N GLY A 256 -10.41 -9.08 -2.17
CA GLY A 256 -11.86 -9.25 -2.03
C GLY A 256 -12.29 -9.80 -0.67
N THR A 257 -11.48 -10.62 -0.02
CA THR A 257 -11.77 -11.26 1.27
C THR A 257 -11.46 -10.37 2.48
N ARG A 258 -10.58 -9.37 2.33
CA ARG A 258 -10.27 -8.32 3.30
C ARG A 258 -9.58 -8.81 4.57
N CYS A 259 -8.25 -8.85 4.58
CA CYS A 259 -7.45 -9.08 5.78
C CYS A 259 -6.14 -8.30 5.72
N ALA A 260 -5.79 -7.67 6.83
CA ALA A 260 -4.55 -6.94 7.05
C ALA A 260 -4.24 -6.92 8.54
N TYR A 261 -3.16 -6.25 8.93
CA TYR A 261 -2.87 -6.00 10.33
C TYR A 261 -2.01 -4.77 10.54
N THR A 262 -2.17 -4.17 11.72
CA THR A 262 -1.36 -3.07 12.23
C THR A 262 -0.52 -3.56 13.39
N VAL A 263 0.76 -3.18 13.44
CA VAL A 263 1.65 -3.43 14.57
C VAL A 263 1.89 -2.13 15.31
N VAL A 264 1.50 -2.09 16.59
CA VAL A 264 1.71 -0.96 17.50
C VAL A 264 2.50 -1.45 18.71
N PRO A 265 3.81 -1.15 18.83
CA PRO A 265 4.64 -1.60 19.93
C PRO A 265 4.11 -1.15 21.30
N MET A 266 4.24 -1.99 22.31
CA MET A 266 3.77 -1.73 23.69
C MET A 266 4.54 -0.58 24.35
N GLU A 267 5.80 -0.36 23.99
CA GLU A 267 6.62 0.75 24.50
C GLU A 267 6.36 2.10 23.82
N LEU A 268 5.67 2.11 22.66
CA LEU A 268 5.41 3.33 21.90
C LEU A 268 4.49 4.28 22.67
N GLU A 269 5.05 5.42 23.07
CA GLU A 269 4.37 6.38 23.93
C GLU A 269 4.54 7.82 23.39
N ARG A 270 3.48 8.64 23.45
CA ARG A 270 3.53 10.09 23.19
C ARG A 270 2.61 10.80 24.19
N ASP A 271 3.02 11.96 24.66
CA ASP A 271 2.26 12.79 25.60
C ASP A 271 1.80 12.02 26.86
N GLY A 272 2.62 11.08 27.35
CA GLY A 272 2.30 10.22 28.49
C GLY A 272 1.24 9.14 28.20
N ALA A 273 0.85 8.93 26.95
CA ALA A 273 -0.11 7.92 26.52
C ALA A 273 0.54 6.81 25.68
N LYS A 274 0.22 5.56 26.01
CA LYS A 274 0.61 4.38 25.23
C LYS A 274 -0.24 4.27 23.98
N LEU A 275 0.37 4.39 22.78
CA LEU A 275 -0.37 4.36 21.52
C LEU A 275 -1.02 2.99 21.26
N ASN A 276 -0.40 1.89 21.74
CA ASN A 276 -1.03 0.56 21.68
C ASN A 276 -2.38 0.56 22.42
N THR A 277 -2.44 1.13 23.64
CA THR A 277 -3.68 1.22 24.44
C THR A 277 -4.72 2.10 23.74
N MET A 278 -4.31 3.21 23.14
CA MET A 278 -5.21 4.09 22.39
C MET A 278 -5.79 3.41 21.15
N TRP A 279 -4.93 2.72 20.37
CA TRP A 279 -5.36 1.96 19.20
C TRP A 279 -6.28 0.81 19.58
N ASN A 280 -5.94 0.07 20.64
CA ASN A 280 -6.82 -0.97 21.17
C ASN A 280 -8.20 -0.41 21.55
N ARG A 281 -8.26 0.73 22.23
CA ARG A 281 -9.53 1.38 22.59
C ARG A 281 -10.32 1.81 21.35
N ARG A 282 -9.64 2.32 20.32
CA ARG A 282 -10.29 2.67 19.06
C ARG A 282 -10.90 1.42 18.40
N GLN A 283 -10.14 0.33 18.29
CA GLN A 283 -10.59 -0.92 17.69
C GLN A 283 -11.79 -1.52 18.44
N THR A 284 -11.71 -1.63 19.75
CA THR A 284 -12.82 -2.17 20.56
C THR A 284 -14.08 -1.29 20.54
N THR A 285 -13.99 -0.03 20.12
CA THR A 285 -15.13 0.88 20.07
C THR A 285 -15.77 0.98 18.68
N LYS A 286 -14.96 0.91 17.63
CA LYS A 286 -15.40 1.21 16.25
C LYS A 286 -15.27 0.02 15.28
N PHE A 287 -14.84 -1.15 15.77
CA PHE A 287 -14.58 -2.32 14.92
C PHE A 287 -14.86 -3.63 15.67
N ASN A 288 -15.56 -4.57 15.05
CA ASN A 288 -15.91 -5.86 15.63
C ASN A 288 -15.01 -7.02 15.18
N GLY A 289 -13.86 -6.71 14.59
CA GLY A 289 -12.92 -7.72 14.09
C GLY A 289 -13.22 -8.22 12.68
N VAL A 290 -12.26 -8.89 12.10
CA VAL A 290 -12.36 -9.59 10.82
C VAL A 290 -13.10 -10.91 11.02
N PRO A 291 -13.94 -11.37 10.07
CA PRO A 291 -14.63 -12.64 10.17
C PRO A 291 -13.69 -13.81 10.46
N TYR A 292 -14.15 -14.75 11.32
CA TYR A 292 -13.41 -15.96 11.67
C TYR A 292 -12.90 -16.73 10.44
N ILE A 293 -13.77 -16.93 9.45
CA ILE A 293 -13.47 -17.65 8.21
C ILE A 293 -12.28 -17.01 7.47
N VAL A 294 -12.27 -15.69 7.40
CA VAL A 294 -11.19 -14.94 6.73
C VAL A 294 -9.87 -15.07 7.50
N GLN A 295 -9.92 -15.02 8.84
CA GLN A 295 -8.71 -15.17 9.66
C GLN A 295 -8.14 -16.59 9.59
N ARG A 296 -8.99 -17.65 9.49
CA ARG A 296 -8.52 -19.03 9.22
C ARG A 296 -7.86 -19.16 7.85
N GLY A 297 -8.41 -18.50 6.83
CA GLY A 297 -7.75 -18.41 5.54
C GLY A 297 -6.41 -17.69 5.60
N ALA A 298 -6.32 -16.61 6.36
CA ALA A 298 -5.06 -15.87 6.55
C ALA A 298 -4.01 -16.68 7.33
N GLU A 299 -4.41 -17.44 8.34
CA GLU A 299 -3.52 -18.36 9.06
C GLU A 299 -2.90 -19.42 8.13
N ALA A 300 -3.67 -19.93 7.17
CA ALA A 300 -3.19 -20.93 6.22
C ALA A 300 -2.03 -20.44 5.35
N VAL A 301 -1.85 -19.12 5.19
CA VAL A 301 -0.68 -18.50 4.50
C VAL A 301 0.64 -18.91 5.17
N TYR A 302 0.64 -19.13 6.47
CA TYR A 302 1.84 -19.45 7.26
C TYR A 302 2.14 -20.95 7.33
N THR A 303 1.24 -21.81 6.85
CA THR A 303 1.53 -23.25 6.71
C THR A 303 2.61 -23.48 5.65
N PRO A 304 3.38 -24.58 5.71
CA PRO A 304 4.38 -24.88 4.68
C PRO A 304 3.79 -24.89 3.25
N GLU A 305 2.62 -25.49 3.08
CA GLU A 305 1.96 -25.58 1.77
C GLU A 305 1.41 -24.20 1.33
N GLY A 306 0.73 -23.48 2.22
CA GLY A 306 0.24 -22.12 1.93
C GLY A 306 1.38 -21.19 1.51
N ARG A 307 2.48 -21.21 2.26
CA ARG A 307 3.66 -20.40 1.95
C ARG A 307 4.27 -20.75 0.59
N ARG A 308 4.40 -22.04 0.25
CA ARG A 308 4.88 -22.49 -1.06
C ARG A 308 4.01 -21.93 -2.19
N GLN A 309 2.69 -22.09 -2.09
CA GLN A 309 1.73 -21.62 -3.10
C GLN A 309 1.72 -20.08 -3.24
N ILE A 310 1.84 -19.36 -2.12
CA ILE A 310 1.95 -17.89 -2.11
C ILE A 310 3.23 -17.44 -2.83
N MET A 311 4.37 -18.06 -2.53
CA MET A 311 5.63 -17.69 -3.18
C MET A 311 5.61 -17.96 -4.70
N GLU A 312 4.90 -18.97 -5.18
CA GLU A 312 4.67 -19.19 -6.60
C GLU A 312 3.84 -18.06 -7.24
N SER A 313 2.84 -17.54 -6.52
CA SER A 313 2.04 -16.40 -6.98
C SER A 313 2.84 -15.10 -6.99
N ILE A 314 3.68 -14.87 -5.99
CA ILE A 314 4.59 -13.71 -5.95
C ILE A 314 5.60 -13.79 -7.11
N ALA A 315 6.23 -14.95 -7.33
CA ALA A 315 7.18 -15.16 -8.43
C ALA A 315 6.53 -14.91 -9.80
N TYR A 316 5.27 -15.29 -9.99
CA TYR A 316 4.51 -15.00 -11.20
C TYR A 316 4.43 -13.49 -11.47
N TYR A 317 4.06 -12.70 -10.47
CA TYR A 317 3.98 -11.24 -10.61
C TYR A 317 5.35 -10.58 -10.73
N GLN A 318 6.37 -11.08 -10.04
CA GLN A 318 7.75 -10.60 -10.21
C GLN A 318 8.25 -10.83 -11.64
N ASN A 319 7.90 -11.97 -12.26
CA ASN A 319 8.21 -12.21 -13.66
C ASN A 319 7.49 -11.24 -14.61
N ASN A 320 6.22 -10.92 -14.35
CA ASN A 320 5.50 -9.88 -15.09
C ASN A 320 6.18 -8.51 -14.97
N ALA A 321 6.60 -8.14 -13.75
CA ALA A 321 7.33 -6.88 -13.53
C ALA A 321 8.63 -6.83 -14.34
N LYS A 322 9.37 -7.95 -14.37
CA LYS A 322 10.58 -8.09 -15.17
C LYS A 322 10.29 -7.91 -16.67
N VAL A 323 9.25 -8.58 -17.21
CA VAL A 323 8.84 -8.47 -18.62
C VAL A 323 8.50 -7.03 -18.98
N ILE A 324 7.73 -6.34 -18.14
CA ILE A 324 7.38 -4.91 -18.39
C ILE A 324 8.65 -4.07 -18.39
N ARG A 325 9.47 -4.16 -17.34
CA ARG A 325 10.66 -3.33 -17.18
C ARG A 325 11.66 -3.54 -18.31
N GLU A 326 12.04 -4.79 -18.61
CA GLU A 326 13.02 -5.11 -19.64
C GLU A 326 12.51 -4.76 -21.04
N GLY A 327 11.24 -5.08 -21.33
CA GLY A 327 10.63 -4.77 -22.62
C GLY A 327 10.57 -3.28 -22.92
N LEU A 328 10.12 -2.47 -21.97
CA LEU A 328 10.03 -1.01 -22.16
C LEU A 328 11.40 -0.32 -22.13
N THR A 329 12.35 -0.82 -21.32
CA THR A 329 13.74 -0.32 -21.36
C THR A 329 14.37 -0.58 -22.73
N THR A 330 14.15 -1.76 -23.32
CA THR A 330 14.64 -2.08 -24.67
C THR A 330 14.01 -1.17 -25.73
N ALA A 331 12.80 -0.65 -25.50
CA ALA A 331 12.14 0.32 -26.36
C ALA A 331 12.60 1.78 -26.12
N GLY A 332 13.54 2.00 -25.23
CA GLY A 332 14.12 3.32 -24.97
C GLY A 332 13.46 4.12 -23.84
N LEU A 333 12.53 3.53 -23.08
CA LEU A 333 11.95 4.20 -21.92
C LEU A 333 12.83 4.02 -20.66
N GLU A 334 12.94 5.06 -19.86
CA GLU A 334 13.54 4.97 -18.52
C GLU A 334 12.51 4.34 -17.56
N CYS A 335 12.90 3.21 -16.96
CA CYS A 335 12.06 2.41 -16.07
C CYS A 335 12.69 2.30 -14.68
N PHE A 336 11.91 2.57 -13.65
CA PHE A 336 12.28 2.48 -12.24
C PHE A 336 11.37 1.48 -11.52
N GLY A 337 11.80 0.95 -10.39
CA GLY A 337 11.03 -0.07 -9.66
C GLY A 337 10.98 -1.43 -10.36
N GLY A 338 9.97 -2.25 -10.03
CA GLY A 338 9.72 -3.54 -10.66
C GLY A 338 10.75 -4.64 -10.36
N VAL A 339 11.57 -4.49 -9.29
CA VAL A 339 12.53 -5.51 -8.82
C VAL A 339 12.05 -6.10 -7.49
N ASN A 340 11.96 -5.28 -6.45
CA ASN A 340 11.43 -5.67 -5.14
C ASN A 340 10.00 -5.14 -4.92
N ALA A 341 9.27 -4.83 -5.99
CA ALA A 341 7.95 -4.24 -5.97
C ALA A 341 7.15 -4.65 -7.21
N PRO A 342 5.82 -4.70 -7.14
CA PRO A 342 4.98 -5.00 -8.28
C PRO A 342 4.73 -3.79 -9.19
N TYR A 343 5.27 -2.62 -8.85
CA TYR A 343 5.09 -1.37 -9.58
C TYR A 343 6.31 -1.00 -10.38
N ILE A 344 6.07 -0.62 -11.63
CA ILE A 344 7.06 -0.06 -12.55
C ILE A 344 6.67 1.40 -12.79
N TRP A 345 7.61 2.29 -12.52
CA TRP A 345 7.49 3.72 -12.72
C TRP A 345 8.27 4.09 -13.96
N ILE A 346 7.60 4.58 -14.98
CA ILE A 346 8.21 4.90 -16.25
C ILE A 346 8.19 6.39 -16.50
N LYS A 347 9.28 6.94 -17.01
CA LYS A 347 9.35 8.30 -17.49
C LYS A 347 8.67 8.39 -18.87
N THR A 348 7.79 9.35 -19.05
CA THR A 348 7.12 9.54 -20.34
C THR A 348 8.11 10.01 -21.41
N PRO A 349 7.95 9.60 -22.67
CA PRO A 349 8.87 9.98 -23.73
C PRO A 349 8.79 11.49 -24.02
N ASN A 350 9.95 12.12 -24.30
CA ASN A 350 10.06 13.51 -24.78
C ASN A 350 9.41 14.55 -23.84
N GLY A 351 9.32 14.29 -22.54
CA GLY A 351 8.68 15.20 -21.58
C GLY A 351 7.17 15.32 -21.75
N MET A 352 6.54 14.31 -22.34
CA MET A 352 5.08 14.29 -22.54
C MET A 352 4.36 14.35 -21.19
N PRO A 353 3.30 15.17 -21.02
CA PRO A 353 2.47 15.17 -19.82
C PRO A 353 1.90 13.79 -19.49
N SER A 354 1.76 13.48 -18.20
CA SER A 354 1.30 12.16 -17.71
C SER A 354 -0.04 11.73 -18.29
N TRP A 355 -1.01 12.64 -18.39
CA TRP A 355 -2.32 12.35 -18.97
C TRP A 355 -2.28 12.18 -20.47
N ASP A 356 -1.45 12.95 -21.19
CA ASP A 356 -1.29 12.83 -22.65
C ASP A 356 -0.68 11.46 -23.00
N PHE A 357 0.28 11.01 -22.21
CA PHE A 357 0.85 9.67 -22.36
C PHE A 357 -0.18 8.57 -22.07
N PHE A 358 -1.00 8.72 -21.04
CA PHE A 358 -2.10 7.80 -20.75
C PHE A 358 -3.08 7.72 -21.94
N ASP A 359 -3.52 8.85 -22.45
CA ASP A 359 -4.48 8.92 -23.57
C ASP A 359 -3.87 8.35 -24.88
N LEU A 360 -2.59 8.62 -25.15
CA LEU A 360 -1.86 8.06 -26.29
C LEU A 360 -1.82 6.53 -26.22
N VAL A 361 -1.39 5.98 -25.10
CA VAL A 361 -1.22 4.53 -24.93
C VAL A 361 -2.58 3.82 -24.95
N LEU A 362 -3.61 4.41 -24.35
CA LEU A 362 -4.97 3.88 -24.39
C LEU A 362 -5.51 3.89 -25.83
N ALA A 363 -5.39 5.00 -26.55
CA ALA A 363 -5.95 5.15 -27.89
C ALA A 363 -5.21 4.33 -28.96
N LYS A 364 -3.88 4.21 -28.88
CA LYS A 364 -3.07 3.58 -29.94
C LYS A 364 -2.70 2.13 -29.65
N ALA A 365 -2.52 1.78 -28.37
CA ALA A 365 -2.10 0.44 -27.98
C ALA A 365 -3.23 -0.36 -27.29
N ASN A 366 -4.36 0.26 -26.95
CA ASN A 366 -5.39 -0.33 -26.09
C ASN A 366 -4.81 -0.87 -24.78
N VAL A 367 -3.87 -0.11 -24.18
CA VAL A 367 -3.27 -0.42 -22.88
C VAL A 367 -3.55 0.74 -21.92
N ALA A 368 -4.01 0.43 -20.72
CA ALA A 368 -4.27 1.43 -19.71
C ALA A 368 -3.14 1.45 -18.67
N THR A 369 -2.55 2.62 -18.45
CA THR A 369 -1.55 2.91 -17.42
C THR A 369 -2.19 3.72 -16.28
N THR A 370 -1.42 4.21 -15.30
CA THR A 370 -1.90 5.22 -14.34
C THR A 370 -1.03 6.47 -14.47
N PRO A 371 -1.59 7.65 -14.77
CA PRO A 371 -0.82 8.89 -14.89
C PRO A 371 -0.13 9.25 -13.58
N GLY A 372 1.15 9.57 -13.66
CA GLY A 372 1.97 9.82 -12.47
C GLY A 372 1.54 11.08 -11.70
N VAL A 373 1.12 12.13 -12.39
CA VAL A 373 0.63 13.36 -11.76
C VAL A 373 -0.55 13.13 -10.82
N GLY A 374 -1.31 12.06 -11.01
CA GLY A 374 -2.41 11.70 -10.11
C GLY A 374 -1.97 11.23 -8.72
N PHE A 375 -0.67 10.95 -8.54
CA PHE A 375 -0.08 10.65 -7.25
C PHE A 375 0.58 11.86 -6.58
N GLY A 376 0.55 13.01 -7.22
CA GLY A 376 1.14 14.28 -6.77
C GLY A 376 1.92 14.99 -7.85
N PRO A 377 2.19 16.29 -7.69
CA PRO A 377 2.86 17.12 -8.71
C PRO A 377 4.21 16.58 -9.17
N SER A 378 5.01 15.98 -8.27
CA SER A 378 6.30 15.38 -8.63
C SER A 378 6.19 14.10 -9.48
N GLY A 379 4.97 13.61 -9.67
CA GLY A 379 4.67 12.51 -10.61
C GLY A 379 4.41 12.94 -12.04
N GLU A 380 4.41 14.26 -12.33
CA GLU A 380 4.25 14.75 -13.71
C GLU A 380 5.42 14.32 -14.58
N GLY A 381 5.12 13.91 -15.83
CA GLY A 381 6.11 13.31 -16.73
C GLY A 381 6.41 11.85 -16.47
N PHE A 382 5.61 11.18 -15.63
CA PHE A 382 5.72 9.75 -15.33
C PHE A 382 4.38 9.02 -15.47
N ALA A 383 4.45 7.69 -15.57
CA ALA A 383 3.31 6.80 -15.47
C ALA A 383 3.63 5.56 -14.66
N ARG A 384 2.66 5.06 -13.88
CA ARG A 384 2.77 3.79 -13.16
C ARG A 384 2.15 2.65 -13.95
N LEU A 385 2.91 1.55 -14.07
CA LEU A 385 2.43 0.26 -14.53
C LEU A 385 2.47 -0.74 -13.38
N THR A 386 1.63 -1.80 -13.49
CA THR A 386 1.55 -2.84 -12.46
C THR A 386 1.78 -4.22 -13.05
N ALA A 387 2.38 -5.09 -12.26
CA ALA A 387 2.69 -6.47 -12.61
C ALA A 387 1.53 -7.45 -12.37
N PHE A 388 0.38 -6.96 -11.88
CA PHE A 388 -0.74 -7.82 -11.44
C PHE A 388 -1.59 -8.40 -12.58
N GLY A 389 -1.21 -8.20 -13.82
CA GLY A 389 -1.92 -8.73 -14.98
C GLY A 389 -1.70 -10.24 -15.24
N ASP A 390 -2.44 -10.75 -16.21
CA ASP A 390 -2.13 -12.05 -16.82
C ASP A 390 -0.79 -11.98 -17.57
N ALA A 391 -0.01 -13.08 -17.56
CA ALA A 391 1.35 -13.06 -18.10
C ALA A 391 1.38 -12.86 -19.63
N GLU A 392 0.48 -13.51 -20.37
CA GLU A 392 0.44 -13.38 -21.83
C GLU A 392 -0.12 -12.01 -22.23
N ALA A 393 -1.17 -11.52 -21.53
CA ALA A 393 -1.68 -10.18 -21.74
C ALA A 393 -0.62 -9.11 -21.37
N THR A 394 0.22 -9.36 -20.37
CA THR A 394 1.31 -8.44 -20.00
C THR A 394 2.37 -8.36 -21.11
N LYS A 395 2.79 -9.51 -21.68
CA LYS A 395 3.69 -9.53 -22.84
C LYS A 395 3.08 -8.78 -24.04
N GLU A 396 1.83 -9.08 -24.35
CA GLU A 396 1.09 -8.43 -25.44
C GLU A 396 1.03 -6.92 -25.23
N ALA A 397 0.73 -6.45 -24.00
CA ALA A 397 0.70 -5.03 -23.68
C ALA A 397 2.05 -4.34 -23.93
N VAL A 398 3.15 -4.97 -23.50
CA VAL A 398 4.51 -4.46 -23.72
C VAL A 398 4.80 -4.32 -25.22
N GLU A 399 4.51 -5.34 -26.03
CA GLU A 399 4.73 -5.27 -27.49
C GLU A 399 3.86 -4.20 -28.16
N ARG A 400 2.61 -4.04 -27.73
CA ARG A 400 1.73 -2.97 -28.24
C ARG A 400 2.25 -1.57 -27.91
N VAL A 401 2.76 -1.37 -26.68
CA VAL A 401 3.34 -0.09 -26.26
C VAL A 401 4.63 0.19 -27.04
N LYS A 402 5.50 -0.80 -27.22
CA LYS A 402 6.73 -0.67 -28.05
C LYS A 402 6.43 -0.25 -29.49
N ALA A 403 5.34 -0.73 -30.06
CA ALA A 403 4.98 -0.44 -31.45
C ALA A 403 4.53 1.01 -31.69
N ILE A 404 4.24 1.77 -30.64
CA ILE A 404 3.77 3.17 -30.73
C ILE A 404 4.80 4.20 -30.25
N LEU A 405 5.92 3.73 -29.67
CA LEU A 405 7.05 4.57 -29.24
C LEU A 405 8.01 4.84 -30.39
#